data_3b1d8797a15f4a77cd9deda6a6d756e9
#
_entry.id   3b1d8797a15f4a77cd9deda6a6d756e9
#
_cell.length_a   1.000
_cell.length_b   1.000
_cell.length_c   1.000
_cell.angle_alpha   90.00
_cell.angle_beta   90.00
_cell.angle_gamma   90.00
#
_symmetry.space_group_name_H-M   'P 1'
#
loop_
_entity.id
_entity.type
_entity.pdbx_description
1 polymer ?
#
loop_
_entity_poly.entity_id
_entity_poly.type
_entity_poly.pdbx_seq_one_letter_code
_entity_poly.pdbx_strand_id
1 'polypeptide(L)'
;MQHTLRRSLPMLAFALAVAIGWHFGFISTESVSMVGMLGITMNTAGARVIDPILSTVAQGYQNAEFIGMNLFPYVPVGQRGGKIITFGKEDFALYNTARAPGADTKRIQYGFSGSPYALESHSLEGLVPFEFLQEAAAVPGIDMARGGIMKVQNIIALRLEYAQATLATTAANYPAGNKTTLVGTAQWSDFSGTSDPISDIEVAKEAIRAKIGKRPNTVAVGAAVWAKLRQHPKIVDRIKYTGRDSATPELVASLFGVKRMLIGDAIYDNNGTFADVWGKYCVIGYTELGTLAELGVPSFGYTYRLNGYPLVEQPYEDRNAKSWIYPVTDEVSPVIAGNTAGYLISAAVA
;
A
#
# COMPACT_ATOMS: atom_id res chain seq x y z
N MET A 1 52.98 -4.13 14.02
CA MET A 1 53.30 -3.05 13.09
C MET A 1 53.43 -3.62 11.65
N GLN A 2 52.47 -4.40 11.17
CA GLN A 2 52.48 -5.07 9.83
C GLN A 2 51.09 -5.30 9.22
N HIS A 3 50.16 -4.35 9.37
CA HIS A 3 48.79 -4.55 8.80
C HIS A 3 48.21 -3.36 8.01
N THR A 4 49.02 -2.35 7.62
CA THR A 4 48.53 -1.15 6.94
C THR A 4 49.01 -0.96 5.49
N LEU A 5 49.68 -1.93 4.86
CA LEU A 5 50.31 -1.77 3.54
C LEU A 5 49.63 -2.58 2.38
N ARG A 6 48.40 -3.08 2.57
CA ARG A 6 47.77 -3.94 1.52
C ARG A 6 46.62 -3.31 0.74
N ARG A 7 46.27 -2.02 0.92
CA ARG A 7 45.12 -1.40 0.21
C ARG A 7 45.43 -0.34 -0.83
N SER A 8 46.70 0.00 -1.07
CA SER A 8 47.08 1.07 -2.01
C SER A 8 47.75 0.58 -3.32
N LEU A 9 47.97 -0.73 -3.50
CA LEU A 9 48.63 -1.23 -4.67
C LEU A 9 47.87 -1.20 -6.03
N PRO A 10 46.52 -1.30 -6.11
CA PRO A 10 45.89 -1.35 -7.42
C PRO A 10 45.83 0.02 -8.14
N MET A 11 45.76 1.14 -7.40
CA MET A 11 45.70 2.46 -8.04
C MET A 11 47.06 2.95 -8.59
N LEU A 12 48.16 2.61 -7.93
CA LEU A 12 49.50 2.93 -8.42
C LEU A 12 49.90 2.14 -9.65
N ALA A 13 49.49 0.88 -9.74
CA ALA A 13 49.73 0.04 -10.90
C ALA A 13 48.96 0.52 -12.14
N PHE A 14 47.75 1.06 -11.98
CA PHE A 14 46.96 1.60 -13.08
C PHE A 14 47.53 2.93 -13.60
N ALA A 15 47.99 3.81 -12.70
CA ALA A 15 48.62 5.07 -13.06
C ALA A 15 49.95 4.85 -13.78
N LEU A 16 50.74 3.82 -13.40
CA LEU A 16 51.99 3.49 -14.07
C LEU A 16 51.78 2.89 -15.45
N ALA A 17 50.75 2.08 -15.63
CA ALA A 17 50.39 1.48 -16.92
C ALA A 17 49.96 2.54 -17.96
N VAL A 18 49.18 3.56 -17.50
CA VAL A 18 48.77 4.69 -18.37
C VAL A 18 49.97 5.55 -18.75
N ALA A 19 50.89 5.85 -17.82
CA ALA A 19 52.10 6.64 -18.10
C ALA A 19 53.06 5.93 -19.05
N ILE A 20 53.21 4.64 -18.95
CA ILE A 20 54.04 3.82 -19.87
C ILE A 20 53.42 3.76 -21.27
N GLY A 21 52.08 3.64 -21.38
CA GLY A 21 51.36 3.63 -22.66
C GLY A 21 51.52 4.94 -23.45
N TRP A 22 51.64 6.06 -22.78
CA TRP A 22 51.91 7.37 -23.41
C TRP A 22 53.34 7.53 -23.93
N HIS A 23 54.30 6.86 -23.30
CA HIS A 23 55.71 6.96 -23.70
C HIS A 23 56.09 6.11 -24.93
N PHE A 24 55.28 5.10 -25.24
CA PHE A 24 55.52 4.19 -26.37
C PHE A 24 54.60 4.41 -27.57
N GLY A 25 53.78 5.49 -27.60
CA GLY A 25 53.00 5.84 -28.80
C GLY A 25 51.91 4.86 -29.19
N PHE A 26 51.50 3.96 -28.30
CA PHE A 26 50.49 2.93 -28.57
C PHE A 26 49.03 3.39 -28.38
N ILE A 27 48.80 4.61 -27.93
CA ILE A 27 47.45 5.18 -27.79
C ILE A 27 47.39 6.40 -28.72
N SER A 28 46.73 6.24 -29.86
CA SER A 28 46.47 7.35 -30.77
C SER A 28 45.39 8.28 -30.16
N THR A 29 45.52 9.58 -30.40
CA THR A 29 44.60 10.63 -29.92
C THR A 29 43.16 10.41 -30.42
N GLU A 30 42.91 9.59 -31.42
CA GLU A 30 41.58 9.24 -31.91
C GLU A 30 40.85 8.23 -31.03
N SER A 31 41.55 7.39 -30.26
CA SER A 31 40.90 6.44 -29.34
C SER A 31 40.34 7.10 -28.05
N VAL A 32 40.82 8.30 -27.73
CA VAL A 32 40.31 9.05 -26.56
C VAL A 32 38.99 9.77 -26.87
N SER A 33 38.76 10.12 -28.15
CA SER A 33 37.50 10.79 -28.55
C SER A 33 36.34 9.78 -28.71
N MET A 34 36.60 8.49 -28.90
CA MET A 34 35.52 7.47 -28.99
C MET A 34 34.95 7.03 -27.62
N VAL A 35 35.67 7.20 -26.52
CA VAL A 35 35.18 6.90 -25.18
C VAL A 35 34.28 8.01 -24.67
N GLY A 36 34.32 9.21 -25.25
CA GLY A 36 33.46 10.35 -24.88
C GLY A 36 32.06 10.33 -25.50
N MET A 37 31.75 9.34 -26.37
CA MET A 37 30.46 9.29 -27.08
C MET A 37 29.64 8.04 -26.79
N LEU A 38 29.87 7.40 -25.66
CA LEU A 38 28.83 6.59 -25.03
C LEU A 38 27.81 7.57 -24.48
N GLY A 39 26.77 7.81 -25.29
CA GLY A 39 25.66 8.64 -24.93
C GLY A 39 25.10 8.16 -23.58
N ILE A 40 25.37 8.93 -22.54
CA ILE A 40 24.62 8.83 -21.30
C ILE A 40 23.20 9.20 -21.70
N THR A 41 22.38 8.20 -22.00
CA THR A 41 20.94 8.41 -22.05
C THR A 41 20.56 8.90 -20.66
N MET A 42 20.40 10.20 -20.51
CA MET A 42 19.86 10.78 -19.29
C MET A 42 18.45 10.22 -19.14
N ASN A 43 18.36 9.14 -18.40
CA ASN A 43 17.09 8.65 -17.93
C ASN A 43 16.53 9.75 -17.03
N THR A 44 15.31 10.20 -17.28
CA THR A 44 14.61 11.20 -16.46
C THR A 44 14.60 10.88 -14.97
N ALA A 45 14.74 9.60 -14.60
CA ALA A 45 14.93 9.15 -13.23
C ALA A 45 16.33 9.54 -12.65
N GLY A 46 17.36 9.72 -13.50
CA GLY A 46 18.69 10.16 -13.05
C GLY A 46 18.86 11.69 -12.97
N ALA A 47 17.90 12.44 -13.54
CA ALA A 47 17.95 13.92 -13.50
C ALA A 47 17.31 14.52 -12.23
N ARG A 48 16.61 13.72 -11.41
CA ARG A 48 16.05 14.15 -10.14
C ARG A 48 17.14 14.19 -9.08
N VAL A 49 17.43 15.38 -8.58
CA VAL A 49 18.33 15.53 -7.42
C VAL A 49 17.52 15.19 -6.18
N ILE A 50 17.88 14.10 -5.53
CA ILE A 50 17.20 13.58 -4.35
C ILE A 50 17.92 14.08 -3.10
N ASP A 51 17.18 14.61 -2.13
CA ASP A 51 17.71 14.84 -0.79
C ASP A 51 17.63 13.53 0.00
N PRO A 52 18.77 12.88 0.33
CA PRO A 52 18.76 11.57 0.98
C PRO A 52 18.23 11.62 2.41
N ILE A 53 18.41 12.74 3.12
CA ILE A 53 17.97 12.89 4.52
C ILE A 53 16.45 13.08 4.54
N LEU A 54 15.94 14.00 3.73
CA LEU A 54 14.51 14.28 3.65
C LEU A 54 13.73 13.09 3.07
N SER A 55 14.30 12.37 2.10
CA SER A 55 13.71 11.14 1.57
C SER A 55 13.62 10.03 2.62
N THR A 56 14.60 9.92 3.51
CA THR A 56 14.54 8.97 4.65
C THR A 56 13.43 9.33 5.63
N VAL A 57 13.25 10.62 5.93
CA VAL A 57 12.13 11.11 6.76
C VAL A 57 10.80 10.79 6.08
N ALA A 58 10.71 10.97 4.77
CA ALA A 58 9.51 10.66 4.00
C ALA A 58 9.14 9.17 4.06
N GLN A 59 10.11 8.28 3.88
CA GLN A 59 9.88 6.83 3.92
C GLN A 59 9.51 6.32 5.33
N GLY A 60 10.04 6.97 6.38
CA GLY A 60 9.75 6.61 7.77
C GLY A 60 8.42 7.14 8.29
N TYR A 61 7.74 8.02 7.55
CA TYR A 61 6.47 8.58 7.99
C TYR A 61 5.32 7.60 7.73
N GLN A 62 4.68 7.16 8.82
CA GLN A 62 3.43 6.39 8.78
C GLN A 62 2.38 7.08 9.63
N ASN A 63 1.23 7.37 9.05
CA ASN A 63 0.08 7.82 9.82
C ASN A 63 -0.62 6.58 10.41
N ALA A 64 -0.62 6.48 11.75
CA ALA A 64 -1.21 5.34 12.45
C ALA A 64 -2.75 5.27 12.31
N GLU A 65 -3.38 6.35 11.90
CA GLU A 65 -4.83 6.47 11.77
C GLU A 65 -5.38 5.86 10.46
N PHE A 66 -4.51 5.62 9.46
CA PHE A 66 -4.91 5.06 8.17
C PHE A 66 -4.91 3.53 8.18
N ILE A 67 -6.03 2.94 7.79
CA ILE A 67 -6.23 1.49 7.82
C ILE A 67 -6.13 0.82 6.45
N GLY A 68 -6.20 1.59 5.38
CA GLY A 68 -6.24 1.08 4.01
C GLY A 68 -5.04 0.21 3.65
N MET A 69 -3.85 0.52 4.19
CA MET A 69 -2.64 -0.27 4.00
C MET A 69 -2.72 -1.68 4.62
N ASN A 70 -3.55 -1.87 5.64
CA ASN A 70 -3.78 -3.19 6.22
C ASN A 70 -4.71 -4.05 5.36
N LEU A 71 -5.58 -3.41 4.56
CA LEU A 71 -6.48 -4.07 3.62
C LEU A 71 -5.83 -4.23 2.23
N PHE A 72 -5.00 -3.26 1.84
CA PHE A 72 -4.23 -3.23 0.60
C PHE A 72 -2.73 -3.10 0.89
N PRO A 73 -2.06 -4.19 1.32
CA PRO A 73 -0.65 -4.14 1.68
C PRO A 73 0.23 -3.67 0.51
N TYR A 74 1.34 -3.01 0.82
CA TYR A 74 2.29 -2.55 -0.18
C TYR A 74 3.05 -3.68 -0.83
N VAL A 75 3.16 -3.60 -2.16
CA VAL A 75 4.02 -4.45 -2.98
C VAL A 75 4.98 -3.56 -3.76
N PRO A 76 6.29 -3.61 -3.45
CA PRO A 76 7.28 -2.85 -4.19
C PRO A 76 7.44 -3.41 -5.60
N VAL A 77 7.42 -2.53 -6.60
CA VAL A 77 7.57 -2.90 -8.02
C VAL A 77 8.70 -2.10 -8.67
N GLY A 78 9.39 -2.73 -9.63
CA GLY A 78 10.49 -2.10 -10.36
C GLY A 78 10.05 -1.34 -11.61
N GLN A 79 8.79 -1.46 -12.04
CA GLN A 79 8.26 -0.86 -13.27
C GLN A 79 6.92 -0.17 -13.01
N ARG A 80 6.67 0.92 -13.75
CA ARG A 80 5.43 1.71 -13.64
C ARG A 80 4.18 1.02 -14.16
N GLY A 81 4.32 -0.06 -14.90
CA GLY A 81 3.21 -0.84 -15.45
C GLY A 81 3.53 -2.31 -15.47
N GLY A 82 2.51 -3.13 -15.32
CA GLY A 82 2.64 -4.58 -15.32
C GLY A 82 1.28 -5.26 -15.35
N LYS A 83 1.29 -6.57 -15.12
CA LYS A 83 0.06 -7.35 -15.01
C LYS A 83 -0.13 -7.80 -13.56
N ILE A 84 -1.34 -7.65 -13.05
CA ILE A 84 -1.77 -8.23 -11.79
C ILE A 84 -1.95 -9.73 -12.00
N ILE A 85 -1.33 -10.53 -11.16
CA ILE A 85 -1.55 -11.98 -11.20
C ILE A 85 -2.93 -12.24 -10.60
N THR A 86 -3.85 -12.76 -11.41
CA THR A 86 -5.18 -13.17 -10.97
C THR A 86 -5.24 -14.69 -10.92
N PHE A 87 -5.80 -15.21 -9.83
CA PHE A 87 -6.01 -16.64 -9.63
C PHE A 87 -7.38 -17.03 -10.16
N GLY A 88 -7.42 -18.02 -11.04
CA GLY A 88 -8.64 -18.53 -11.65
C GLY A 88 -9.25 -19.71 -10.88
N LYS A 89 -10.45 -20.13 -11.27
CA LYS A 89 -11.10 -21.33 -10.77
C LYS A 89 -10.34 -22.60 -11.18
N GLU A 90 -9.50 -22.51 -12.17
CA GLU A 90 -8.69 -23.60 -12.73
C GLU A 90 -7.69 -24.15 -11.71
N ASP A 91 -7.22 -23.31 -10.78
CA ASP A 91 -6.31 -23.72 -9.72
C ASP A 91 -6.98 -24.67 -8.69
N PHE A 92 -8.31 -24.70 -8.66
CA PHE A 92 -9.10 -25.57 -7.78
C PHE A 92 -9.75 -26.74 -8.52
N ALA A 93 -9.44 -26.95 -9.80
CA ALA A 93 -10.05 -28.01 -10.59
C ALA A 93 -9.47 -29.38 -10.22
N LEU A 94 -10.35 -30.33 -9.99
CA LEU A 94 -9.98 -31.73 -9.78
C LEU A 94 -9.72 -32.38 -11.14
N TYR A 95 -8.46 -32.57 -11.49
CA TYR A 95 -8.05 -33.28 -12.69
C TYR A 95 -7.98 -34.80 -12.40
N ASN A 96 -8.46 -35.59 -13.34
CA ASN A 96 -8.19 -37.02 -13.27
C ASN A 96 -6.72 -37.28 -13.55
N THR A 97 -5.96 -37.57 -12.51
CA THR A 97 -4.51 -37.82 -12.54
C THR A 97 -4.19 -39.32 -12.78
N ALA A 98 -5.18 -40.19 -12.78
CA ALA A 98 -4.96 -41.58 -13.03
C ALA A 98 -4.49 -41.83 -14.48
N ARG A 99 -3.41 -42.60 -14.63
CA ARG A 99 -2.80 -42.95 -15.90
C ARG A 99 -2.62 -44.48 -15.99
N ALA A 100 -3.06 -45.06 -17.08
CA ALA A 100 -2.73 -46.45 -17.38
C ALA A 100 -1.27 -46.61 -17.79
N PRO A 101 -0.61 -47.75 -17.53
CA PRO A 101 0.73 -48.02 -18.04
C PRO A 101 0.76 -47.86 -19.57
N GLY A 102 1.73 -47.13 -20.10
CA GLY A 102 1.85 -46.87 -21.53
C GLY A 102 1.00 -45.75 -22.12
N ALA A 103 0.07 -45.15 -21.34
CA ALA A 103 -0.71 -43.99 -21.80
C ALA A 103 0.03 -42.67 -21.63
N ASP A 104 -0.32 -41.66 -22.45
CA ASP A 104 0.25 -40.31 -22.37
C ASP A 104 -0.06 -39.63 -21.05
N THR A 105 0.90 -38.86 -20.53
CA THR A 105 0.71 -38.02 -19.36
C THR A 105 -0.07 -36.77 -19.72
N LYS A 106 -1.16 -36.50 -19.01
CA LYS A 106 -1.92 -35.25 -19.17
C LYS A 106 -1.07 -34.06 -18.77
N ARG A 107 -1.15 -32.99 -19.55
CA ARG A 107 -0.40 -31.74 -19.33
C ARG A 107 -1.36 -30.66 -18.86
N ILE A 108 -0.96 -29.93 -17.83
CA ILE A 108 -1.64 -28.72 -17.36
C ILE A 108 -0.77 -27.54 -17.82
N GLN A 109 -1.39 -26.57 -18.43
CA GLN A 109 -0.70 -25.34 -18.82
C GLN A 109 -0.71 -24.39 -17.62
N TYR A 110 0.47 -24.02 -17.15
CA TYR A 110 0.65 -22.96 -16.18
C TYR A 110 0.73 -21.62 -16.93
N GLY A 111 -0.17 -20.70 -16.60
CA GLY A 111 -0.21 -19.39 -17.24
C GLY A 111 -0.73 -18.33 -16.26
N PHE A 112 -0.26 -17.11 -16.41
CA PHE A 112 -0.78 -15.97 -15.66
C PHE A 112 -1.81 -15.25 -16.52
N SER A 113 -3.04 -15.21 -16.04
CA SER A 113 -4.06 -14.29 -16.55
C SER A 113 -4.10 -13.08 -15.62
N GLY A 114 -4.16 -11.86 -16.16
CA GLY A 114 -4.20 -10.69 -15.30
C GLY A 114 -4.56 -9.42 -16.02
N SER A 115 -5.23 -8.52 -15.29
CA SER A 115 -5.50 -7.16 -15.74
C SER A 115 -4.22 -6.32 -15.65
N PRO A 116 -3.99 -5.40 -16.59
CA PRO A 116 -2.86 -4.48 -16.48
C PRO A 116 -3.06 -3.54 -15.29
N TYR A 117 -1.98 -3.19 -14.60
CA TYR A 117 -1.94 -2.07 -13.67
C TYR A 117 -1.01 -0.98 -14.21
N ALA A 118 -1.30 0.26 -13.88
CA ALA A 118 -0.43 1.40 -14.11
C ALA A 118 -0.30 2.18 -12.80
N LEU A 119 0.91 2.59 -12.47
CA LEU A 119 1.15 3.46 -11.33
C LEU A 119 0.75 4.89 -11.69
N GLU A 120 0.12 5.57 -10.73
CA GLU A 120 -0.18 6.99 -10.81
C GLU A 120 0.87 7.76 -10.02
N SER A 121 1.37 8.86 -10.61
CA SER A 121 2.31 9.75 -9.94
C SER A 121 1.53 10.83 -9.19
N HIS A 122 1.66 10.84 -7.87
CA HIS A 122 1.11 11.84 -6.98
C HIS A 122 2.23 12.75 -6.49
N SER A 123 2.25 14.00 -6.93
CA SER A 123 3.25 14.98 -6.52
C SER A 123 2.57 16.19 -5.92
N LEU A 124 3.14 16.67 -4.81
CA LEU A 124 2.68 17.89 -4.15
C LEU A 124 3.88 18.60 -3.52
N GLU A 125 3.85 19.92 -3.52
CA GLU A 125 4.92 20.75 -3.01
C GLU A 125 4.51 21.45 -1.71
N GLY A 126 5.38 21.38 -0.71
CA GLY A 126 5.26 22.13 0.54
C GLY A 126 5.96 23.48 0.42
N LEU A 127 5.22 24.58 0.49
CA LEU A 127 5.75 25.93 0.47
C LEU A 127 5.96 26.43 1.89
N VAL A 128 7.19 26.90 2.19
CA VAL A 128 7.54 27.49 3.50
C VAL A 128 8.15 28.87 3.26
N PRO A 129 7.47 29.98 3.64
CA PRO A 129 7.98 31.35 3.52
C PRO A 129 9.27 31.58 4.31
N PHE A 130 10.16 32.44 3.80
CA PHE A 130 11.44 32.76 4.48
C PHE A 130 11.19 33.40 5.84
N GLU A 131 10.16 34.22 5.96
CA GLU A 131 9.80 34.89 7.20
C GLU A 131 9.50 33.85 8.31
N PHE A 132 8.74 32.82 8.01
CA PHE A 132 8.42 31.74 8.98
C PHE A 132 9.66 30.92 9.35
N LEU A 133 10.59 30.72 8.42
CA LEU A 133 11.87 30.06 8.73
C LEU A 133 12.72 30.90 9.68
N GLN A 134 12.74 32.23 9.49
CA GLN A 134 13.47 33.15 10.37
C GLN A 134 12.85 33.19 11.77
N GLU A 135 11.52 33.26 11.87
CA GLU A 135 10.81 33.23 13.15
C GLU A 135 11.02 31.89 13.87
N ALA A 136 10.94 30.77 13.15
CA ALA A 136 11.17 29.44 13.71
C ALA A 136 12.60 29.25 14.21
N ALA A 137 13.59 29.85 13.54
CA ALA A 137 15.00 29.80 13.97
C ALA A 137 15.22 30.42 15.36
N ALA A 138 14.35 31.34 15.78
CA ALA A 138 14.40 31.95 17.12
C ALA A 138 13.78 31.06 18.22
N VAL A 139 13.03 29.99 17.85
CA VAL A 139 12.33 29.11 18.79
C VAL A 139 12.93 27.70 18.73
N PRO A 140 13.61 27.23 19.79
CA PRO A 140 14.18 25.90 19.80
C PRO A 140 13.13 24.79 19.60
N GLY A 141 13.41 23.85 18.71
CA GLY A 141 12.57 22.65 18.51
C GLY A 141 11.53 22.77 17.40
N ILE A 142 11.40 23.89 16.70
CA ILE A 142 10.51 24.04 15.53
C ILE A 142 11.34 23.86 14.25
N ASP A 143 11.04 22.80 13.51
CA ASP A 143 11.59 22.54 12.17
C ASP A 143 10.49 22.71 11.14
N MET A 144 10.44 23.86 10.50
CA MET A 144 9.43 24.21 9.50
C MET A 144 9.58 23.41 8.21
N ALA A 145 10.82 23.05 7.82
CA ALA A 145 11.06 22.24 6.63
C ALA A 145 10.46 20.85 6.80
N ARG A 146 10.76 20.20 7.94
CA ARG A 146 10.18 18.90 8.31
C ARG A 146 8.66 19.00 8.41
N GLY A 147 8.13 20.04 9.03
CA GLY A 147 6.69 20.29 9.14
C GLY A 147 6.00 20.38 7.77
N GLY A 148 6.61 21.10 6.82
CA GLY A 148 6.13 21.22 5.44
C GLY A 148 6.06 19.87 4.72
N ILE A 149 7.15 19.08 4.81
CA ILE A 149 7.21 17.75 4.21
C ILE A 149 6.17 16.81 4.82
N MET A 150 6.06 16.77 6.15
CA MET A 150 5.09 15.93 6.85
C MET A 150 3.65 16.28 6.49
N LYS A 151 3.34 17.57 6.33
CA LYS A 151 2.01 18.02 5.90
C LYS A 151 1.68 17.51 4.49
N VAL A 152 2.61 17.62 3.56
CA VAL A 152 2.44 17.12 2.19
C VAL A 152 2.25 15.61 2.17
N GLN A 153 3.06 14.89 2.93
CA GLN A 153 2.94 13.43 3.03
C GLN A 153 1.60 12.99 3.61
N ASN A 154 1.10 13.69 4.63
CA ASN A 154 -0.24 13.44 5.17
C ASN A 154 -1.33 13.60 4.11
N ILE A 155 -1.24 14.63 3.26
CA ILE A 155 -2.20 14.87 2.20
C ILE A 155 -2.14 13.75 1.15
N ILE A 156 -0.94 13.34 0.73
CA ILE A 156 -0.74 12.24 -0.22
C ILE A 156 -1.26 10.92 0.38
N ALA A 157 -0.96 10.66 1.66
CA ALA A 157 -1.42 9.47 2.36
C ALA A 157 -2.94 9.45 2.53
N LEU A 158 -3.58 10.59 2.85
CA LEU A 158 -5.03 10.70 2.89
C LEU A 158 -5.67 10.45 1.53
N ARG A 159 -5.06 10.95 0.45
CA ARG A 159 -5.51 10.67 -0.92
C ARG A 159 -5.46 9.19 -1.26
N LEU A 160 -4.38 8.51 -0.85
CA LEU A 160 -4.25 7.06 -1.03
C LEU A 160 -5.29 6.29 -0.20
N GLU A 161 -5.48 6.66 1.07
CA GLU A 161 -6.52 6.07 1.93
C GLU A 161 -7.90 6.20 1.32
N TYR A 162 -8.23 7.38 0.78
CA TYR A 162 -9.49 7.63 0.08
C TYR A 162 -9.64 6.75 -1.17
N ALA A 163 -8.58 6.59 -1.96
CA ALA A 163 -8.60 5.73 -3.14
C ALA A 163 -8.81 4.25 -2.76
N GLN A 164 -8.11 3.76 -1.72
CA GLN A 164 -8.27 2.41 -1.18
C GLN A 164 -9.68 2.18 -0.63
N ALA A 165 -10.22 3.11 0.14
CA ALA A 165 -11.57 3.04 0.66
C ALA A 165 -12.61 3.03 -0.47
N THR A 166 -12.46 3.90 -1.48
CA THR A 166 -13.35 3.94 -2.65
C THR A 166 -13.35 2.61 -3.39
N LEU A 167 -12.18 2.00 -3.62
CA LEU A 167 -12.09 0.67 -4.23
C LEU A 167 -12.78 -0.40 -3.39
N ALA A 168 -12.55 -0.38 -2.08
CA ALA A 168 -13.10 -1.36 -1.15
C ALA A 168 -14.61 -1.22 -0.93
N THR A 169 -15.17 -0.01 -1.03
CA THR A 169 -16.60 0.25 -0.77
C THR A 169 -17.45 0.27 -2.04
N THR A 170 -16.83 0.21 -3.21
CA THR A 170 -17.56 0.16 -4.48
C THR A 170 -18.14 -1.22 -4.74
N ALA A 171 -19.47 -1.33 -4.68
CA ALA A 171 -20.19 -2.61 -4.83
C ALA A 171 -19.97 -3.28 -6.20
N ALA A 172 -19.63 -2.51 -7.25
CA ALA A 172 -19.36 -3.04 -8.60
C ALA A 172 -18.09 -3.92 -8.63
N ASN A 173 -17.16 -3.71 -7.71
CA ASN A 173 -15.91 -4.46 -7.62
C ASN A 173 -16.08 -5.88 -7.05
N TYR A 174 -17.28 -6.20 -6.52
CA TYR A 174 -17.55 -7.49 -5.90
C TYR A 174 -18.50 -8.34 -6.77
N PRO A 175 -18.27 -9.65 -6.85
CA PRO A 175 -19.24 -10.57 -7.45
C PRO A 175 -20.59 -10.52 -6.71
N ALA A 176 -21.67 -10.87 -7.39
CA ALA A 176 -23.02 -10.80 -6.84
C ALA A 176 -23.18 -11.54 -5.49
N GLY A 177 -22.47 -12.66 -5.29
CA GLY A 177 -22.52 -13.43 -4.05
C GLY A 177 -21.53 -12.95 -2.96
N ASN A 178 -20.81 -11.82 -3.15
CA ASN A 178 -19.86 -11.28 -2.18
C ASN A 178 -20.24 -9.86 -1.75
N LYS A 179 -21.49 -9.52 -1.82
CA LYS A 179 -21.98 -8.21 -1.36
C LYS A 179 -23.40 -8.33 -0.84
N THR A 180 -23.69 -7.54 0.19
CA THR A 180 -25.02 -7.40 0.79
C THR A 180 -25.24 -5.93 1.13
N THR A 181 -26.45 -5.45 0.94
CA THR A 181 -26.87 -4.11 1.41
C THR A 181 -27.91 -4.32 2.50
N LEU A 182 -27.65 -3.81 3.69
CA LEU A 182 -28.60 -3.86 4.80
C LEU A 182 -29.60 -2.73 4.70
N VAL A 183 -30.86 -2.99 5.02
CA VAL A 183 -31.94 -2.01 4.97
C VAL A 183 -32.86 -2.13 6.17
N GLY A 184 -33.33 -0.99 6.68
CA GLY A 184 -34.32 -0.93 7.76
C GLY A 184 -33.85 -1.65 9.03
N THR A 185 -34.66 -2.56 9.54
CA THR A 185 -34.42 -3.28 10.80
C THR A 185 -33.27 -4.28 10.75
N ALA A 186 -32.74 -4.61 9.56
CA ALA A 186 -31.55 -5.45 9.42
C ALA A 186 -30.25 -4.66 9.65
N GLN A 187 -30.27 -3.33 9.60
CA GLN A 187 -29.09 -2.50 9.85
C GLN A 187 -28.61 -2.63 11.31
N TRP A 188 -27.32 -2.62 11.51
CA TRP A 188 -26.69 -2.83 12.84
C TRP A 188 -26.92 -1.66 13.82
N SER A 189 -27.51 -0.57 13.34
CA SER A 189 -28.01 0.52 14.19
C SER A 189 -29.37 0.24 14.81
N ASP A 190 -30.10 -0.77 14.34
CA ASP A 190 -31.38 -1.19 14.90
C ASP A 190 -31.16 -2.28 15.97
N PHE A 191 -31.47 -1.94 17.20
CA PHE A 191 -31.35 -2.83 18.35
C PHE A 191 -32.65 -3.57 18.69
N SER A 192 -33.67 -3.52 17.84
CA SER A 192 -34.99 -4.13 18.06
C SER A 192 -35.02 -5.66 17.96
N GLY A 193 -33.87 -6.29 17.61
CA GLY A 193 -33.69 -7.73 17.64
C GLY A 193 -33.58 -8.45 16.28
N THR A 194 -33.91 -7.79 15.18
CA THR A 194 -33.81 -8.37 13.83
C THR A 194 -32.37 -8.32 13.30
N SER A 195 -31.65 -7.28 13.66
CA SER A 195 -30.25 -7.09 13.30
C SER A 195 -29.34 -8.13 13.94
N ASP A 196 -28.41 -8.71 13.16
CA ASP A 196 -27.44 -9.70 13.66
C ASP A 196 -26.06 -9.58 12.99
N PRO A 197 -25.20 -8.68 13.50
CA PRO A 197 -23.86 -8.49 12.95
C PRO A 197 -23.01 -9.78 12.91
N ILE A 198 -23.21 -10.66 13.89
CA ILE A 198 -22.43 -11.90 14.01
C ILE A 198 -22.80 -12.86 12.89
N SER A 199 -24.10 -13.04 12.65
CA SER A 199 -24.59 -13.89 11.57
C SER A 199 -24.20 -13.34 10.20
N ASP A 200 -24.31 -12.03 9.99
CA ASP A 200 -23.94 -11.39 8.72
C ASP A 200 -22.46 -11.58 8.38
N ILE A 201 -21.59 -11.45 9.38
CA ILE A 201 -20.15 -11.67 9.21
C ILE A 201 -19.83 -13.14 8.97
N GLU A 202 -20.52 -14.09 9.64
CA GLU A 202 -20.34 -15.53 9.37
C GLU A 202 -20.79 -15.89 7.94
N VAL A 203 -21.90 -15.35 7.45
CA VAL A 203 -22.34 -15.51 6.05
C VAL A 203 -21.27 -14.99 5.08
N ALA A 204 -20.72 -13.82 5.36
CA ALA A 204 -19.65 -13.22 4.54
C ALA A 204 -18.38 -14.08 4.56
N LYS A 205 -17.98 -14.60 5.71
CA LYS A 205 -16.81 -15.48 5.86
C LYS A 205 -16.99 -16.78 5.07
N GLU A 206 -18.18 -17.37 5.12
CA GLU A 206 -18.47 -18.60 4.39
C GLU A 206 -18.51 -18.35 2.86
N ALA A 207 -19.06 -17.22 2.43
CA ALA A 207 -19.06 -16.84 1.01
C ALA A 207 -17.64 -16.67 0.45
N ILE A 208 -16.72 -16.13 1.23
CA ILE A 208 -15.30 -16.02 0.86
C ILE A 208 -14.66 -17.42 0.85
N ARG A 209 -14.82 -18.19 1.95
CA ARG A 209 -14.25 -19.53 2.07
C ARG A 209 -14.66 -20.44 0.90
N ALA A 210 -15.93 -20.40 0.53
CA ALA A 210 -16.46 -21.22 -0.57
C ALA A 210 -15.82 -20.91 -1.93
N LYS A 211 -15.22 -19.73 -2.10
CA LYS A 211 -14.62 -19.30 -3.37
C LYS A 211 -13.11 -19.41 -3.42
N ILE A 212 -12.42 -19.19 -2.29
CA ILE A 212 -10.95 -19.17 -2.24
C ILE A 212 -10.35 -20.27 -1.34
N GLY A 213 -11.19 -21.09 -0.69
CA GLY A 213 -10.72 -22.16 0.21
C GLY A 213 -10.11 -21.66 1.53
N LYS A 214 -10.05 -20.34 1.77
CA LYS A 214 -9.48 -19.72 2.98
C LYS A 214 -10.51 -18.84 3.68
N ARG A 215 -10.42 -18.76 5.01
CA ARG A 215 -11.25 -17.86 5.80
C ARG A 215 -10.63 -16.45 5.82
N PRO A 216 -11.44 -15.38 5.75
CA PRO A 216 -10.94 -14.04 5.84
C PRO A 216 -10.26 -13.78 7.20
N ASN A 217 -9.27 -12.91 7.19
CA ASN A 217 -8.47 -12.59 8.37
C ASN A 217 -8.62 -11.13 8.82
N THR A 218 -9.26 -10.29 8.02
CA THR A 218 -9.36 -8.85 8.28
C THR A 218 -10.80 -8.38 8.06
N VAL A 219 -11.28 -7.57 9.00
CA VAL A 219 -12.55 -6.83 8.91
C VAL A 219 -12.23 -5.35 9.06
N ALA A 220 -12.64 -4.53 8.09
CA ALA A 220 -12.53 -3.09 8.14
C ALA A 220 -13.92 -2.46 8.21
N VAL A 221 -14.13 -1.54 9.14
CA VAL A 221 -15.40 -0.85 9.35
C VAL A 221 -15.19 0.65 9.45
N GLY A 222 -16.17 1.43 8.99
CA GLY A 222 -16.16 2.87 9.21
C GLY A 222 -16.43 3.22 10.68
N ALA A 223 -16.05 4.43 11.10
CA ALA A 223 -16.22 4.93 12.47
C ALA A 223 -17.67 4.84 12.95
N ALA A 224 -18.62 5.27 12.11
CA ALA A 224 -20.04 5.20 12.42
C ALA A 224 -20.55 3.76 12.67
N VAL A 225 -20.03 2.80 11.89
CA VAL A 225 -20.37 1.37 12.04
C VAL A 225 -19.80 0.84 13.35
N TRP A 226 -18.53 1.16 13.65
CA TRP A 226 -17.90 0.76 14.90
C TRP A 226 -18.64 1.28 16.14
N ALA A 227 -19.07 2.56 16.13
CA ALA A 227 -19.83 3.17 17.22
C ALA A 227 -21.12 2.41 17.56
N LYS A 228 -21.77 1.80 16.56
CA LYS A 228 -22.98 0.98 16.77
C LYS A 228 -22.66 -0.46 17.13
N LEU A 229 -21.63 -1.05 16.49
CA LEU A 229 -21.22 -2.44 16.78
C LEU A 229 -20.87 -2.64 18.25
N ARG A 230 -20.06 -1.73 18.83
CA ARG A 230 -19.63 -1.86 20.24
C ARG A 230 -20.79 -1.78 21.26
N GLN A 231 -21.93 -1.23 20.85
CA GLN A 231 -23.13 -1.10 21.67
C GLN A 231 -24.20 -2.13 21.34
N HIS A 232 -23.98 -2.94 20.29
CA HIS A 232 -24.98 -3.87 19.79
C HIS A 232 -25.28 -4.98 20.83
N PRO A 233 -26.56 -5.20 21.22
CA PRO A 233 -26.92 -6.13 22.29
C PRO A 233 -26.36 -7.55 22.09
N LYS A 234 -26.42 -8.10 20.87
CA LYS A 234 -25.88 -9.43 20.57
C LYS A 234 -24.38 -9.56 20.73
N ILE A 235 -23.62 -8.45 20.58
CA ILE A 235 -22.17 -8.41 20.83
C ILE A 235 -21.92 -8.26 22.34
N VAL A 236 -22.57 -7.29 22.97
CA VAL A 236 -22.41 -7.02 24.41
C VAL A 236 -22.76 -8.26 25.24
N ASP A 237 -23.86 -8.95 24.92
CA ASP A 237 -24.30 -10.15 25.62
C ASP A 237 -23.28 -11.30 25.56
N ARG A 238 -22.51 -11.41 24.50
CA ARG A 238 -21.44 -12.41 24.40
C ARG A 238 -20.17 -12.01 25.14
N ILE A 239 -19.92 -10.71 25.25
CA ILE A 239 -18.69 -10.17 25.90
C ILE A 239 -18.86 -10.05 27.41
N LYS A 240 -20.06 -9.79 27.93
CA LYS A 240 -20.29 -9.52 29.37
C LYS A 240 -19.78 -10.60 30.32
N TYR A 241 -19.68 -11.85 29.86
CA TYR A 241 -19.15 -12.95 30.67
C TYR A 241 -17.63 -13.11 30.60
N THR A 242 -16.93 -12.31 29.80
CA THR A 242 -15.47 -12.36 29.67
C THR A 242 -14.74 -11.50 30.71
N GLY A 243 -15.48 -10.86 31.63
CA GLY A 243 -14.91 -10.00 32.67
C GLY A 243 -14.38 -8.66 32.20
N ARG A 244 -14.77 -8.21 30.98
CA ARG A 244 -14.41 -6.91 30.44
C ARG A 244 -15.65 -6.07 30.22
N ASP A 245 -15.60 -4.84 30.69
CA ASP A 245 -16.75 -3.90 30.68
C ASP A 245 -16.94 -3.17 29.34
N SER A 246 -16.01 -3.31 28.40
CA SER A 246 -16.06 -2.61 27.12
C SER A 246 -15.68 -3.50 25.95
N ALA A 247 -16.42 -3.38 24.84
CA ALA A 247 -16.08 -4.02 23.57
C ALA A 247 -14.89 -3.30 22.92
N THR A 248 -13.71 -3.90 23.03
CA THR A 248 -12.50 -3.44 22.31
C THR A 248 -12.44 -4.07 20.91
N PRO A 249 -11.73 -3.44 19.95
CA PRO A 249 -11.59 -3.99 18.61
C PRO A 249 -11.05 -5.43 18.59
N GLU A 250 -10.10 -5.76 19.48
CA GLU A 250 -9.49 -7.08 19.59
C GLU A 250 -10.48 -8.14 20.09
N LEU A 251 -11.33 -7.77 21.05
CA LEU A 251 -12.37 -8.67 21.54
C LEU A 251 -13.41 -8.98 20.46
N VAL A 252 -13.83 -7.95 19.73
CA VAL A 252 -14.77 -8.11 18.63
C VAL A 252 -14.14 -8.89 17.47
N ALA A 253 -12.85 -8.66 17.18
CA ALA A 253 -12.11 -9.48 16.21
C ALA A 253 -12.10 -10.97 16.62
N SER A 254 -11.83 -11.25 17.89
CA SER A 254 -11.86 -12.62 18.44
C SER A 254 -13.27 -13.23 18.37
N LEU A 255 -14.32 -12.44 18.65
CA LEU A 255 -15.71 -12.88 18.55
C LEU A 255 -16.09 -13.24 17.10
N PHE A 256 -15.62 -12.48 16.13
CA PHE A 256 -15.81 -12.74 14.71
C PHE A 256 -14.86 -13.82 14.16
N GLY A 257 -13.88 -14.26 14.96
CA GLY A 257 -12.87 -15.24 14.55
C GLY A 257 -11.98 -14.74 13.44
N VAL A 258 -11.62 -13.44 13.44
CA VAL A 258 -10.71 -12.80 12.51
C VAL A 258 -9.44 -12.35 13.23
N LYS A 259 -8.33 -12.21 12.50
CA LYS A 259 -7.05 -11.79 13.11
C LYS A 259 -7.04 -10.31 13.45
N ARG A 260 -7.71 -9.47 12.62
CA ARG A 260 -7.65 -8.01 12.73
C ARG A 260 -9.02 -7.40 12.51
N MET A 261 -9.38 -6.46 13.36
CA MET A 261 -10.49 -5.54 13.14
C MET A 261 -9.92 -4.14 13.02
N LEU A 262 -10.19 -3.49 11.91
CA LEU A 262 -9.68 -2.17 11.55
C LEU A 262 -10.83 -1.18 11.61
N ILE A 263 -10.59 -0.03 12.24
CA ILE A 263 -11.57 1.04 12.37
C ILE A 263 -11.06 2.21 11.54
N GLY A 264 -11.84 2.62 10.55
CA GLY A 264 -11.52 3.74 9.68
C GLY A 264 -12.05 5.04 10.24
N ASP A 265 -11.23 5.71 11.04
CA ASP A 265 -11.57 7.01 11.65
C ASP A 265 -11.13 8.21 10.79
N ALA A 266 -10.51 7.94 9.64
CA ALA A 266 -10.05 8.98 8.73
C ALA A 266 -11.21 9.78 8.16
N ILE A 267 -11.05 11.11 8.17
CA ILE A 267 -12.00 12.07 7.59
C ILE A 267 -11.33 12.86 6.46
N TYR A 268 -12.13 13.36 5.54
CA TYR A 268 -11.68 14.25 4.49
C TYR A 268 -12.64 15.42 4.33
N ASP A 269 -12.14 16.54 3.79
CA ASP A 269 -12.97 17.69 3.46
C ASP A 269 -13.63 17.48 2.10
N ASN A 270 -14.96 17.42 2.12
CA ASN A 270 -15.79 17.40 0.93
C ASN A 270 -16.44 18.77 0.73
N ASN A 271 -15.72 19.69 0.10
CA ASN A 271 -16.18 21.05 -0.19
C ASN A 271 -16.68 21.82 1.04
N GLY A 272 -15.89 21.82 2.11
CA GLY A 272 -16.20 22.54 3.35
C GLY A 272 -17.04 21.76 4.35
N THR A 273 -17.34 20.47 4.07
CA THR A 273 -18.01 19.57 5.00
C THR A 273 -17.15 18.33 5.22
N PHE A 274 -16.84 18.02 6.48
CA PHE A 274 -16.10 16.81 6.79
C PHE A 274 -16.96 15.56 6.56
N ALA A 275 -16.36 14.57 5.90
CA ALA A 275 -16.99 13.29 5.66
C ALA A 275 -16.03 12.14 6.01
N ASP A 276 -16.59 11.02 6.47
CA ASP A 276 -15.82 9.82 6.77
C ASP A 276 -15.30 9.17 5.48
N VAL A 277 -14.02 8.82 5.45
CA VAL A 277 -13.41 8.10 4.30
C VAL A 277 -14.03 6.71 4.13
N TRP A 278 -14.25 5.99 5.21
CA TRP A 278 -14.79 4.62 5.19
C TRP A 278 -16.33 4.55 5.32
N GLY A 279 -16.98 5.64 5.63
CA GLY A 279 -18.44 5.76 5.64
C GLY A 279 -19.17 4.69 6.46
N LYS A 280 -20.32 4.24 5.96
CA LYS A 280 -21.23 3.28 6.63
C LYS A 280 -21.03 1.84 6.10
N TYR A 281 -19.81 1.46 5.81
CA TYR A 281 -19.49 0.17 5.18
C TYR A 281 -18.74 -0.75 6.14
N CYS A 282 -18.92 -2.06 5.92
CA CYS A 282 -18.08 -3.08 6.50
C CYS A 282 -17.48 -3.93 5.37
N VAL A 283 -16.17 -3.98 5.31
CA VAL A 283 -15.41 -4.76 4.32
C VAL A 283 -14.72 -5.91 5.03
N ILE A 284 -14.96 -7.11 4.56
CA ILE A 284 -14.36 -8.33 5.09
C ILE A 284 -13.45 -8.88 4.01
N GLY A 285 -12.20 -9.18 4.34
CA GLY A 285 -11.24 -9.62 3.34
C GLY A 285 -10.22 -10.60 3.87
N TYR A 286 -9.71 -11.41 2.95
CA TYR A 286 -8.48 -12.15 3.16
C TYR A 286 -7.33 -11.32 2.64
N THR A 287 -6.45 -10.88 3.54
CA THR A 287 -5.31 -10.02 3.21
C THR A 287 -4.04 -10.65 3.72
N GLU A 288 -3.16 -11.04 2.82
CA GLU A 288 -1.85 -11.57 3.16
C GLU A 288 -0.81 -11.00 2.21
N LEU A 289 0.32 -10.57 2.76
CA LEU A 289 1.52 -10.34 1.99
C LEU A 289 2.09 -11.74 1.70
N GLY A 290 1.68 -12.32 0.57
CA GLY A 290 2.38 -13.49 0.05
C GLY A 290 3.81 -13.10 -0.31
N THR A 291 4.78 -13.88 0.14
CA THR A 291 6.10 -13.83 -0.47
C THR A 291 5.97 -14.31 -1.92
N LEU A 292 6.86 -13.88 -2.82
CA LEU A 292 6.91 -14.39 -4.20
C LEU A 292 6.96 -15.93 -4.27
N ALA A 293 7.32 -16.59 -3.18
CA ALA A 293 7.34 -18.05 -3.03
C ALA A 293 5.94 -18.64 -2.73
N GLU A 294 5.00 -17.85 -2.24
CA GLU A 294 3.62 -18.28 -1.94
C GLU A 294 2.64 -17.84 -3.03
N LEU A 295 3.06 -17.92 -4.28
CA LEU A 295 2.22 -17.78 -5.45
C LEU A 295 1.08 -18.80 -5.36
N GLY A 296 -0.16 -18.34 -5.14
CA GLY A 296 -1.32 -19.22 -5.07
C GLY A 296 -2.34 -18.86 -4.00
N VAL A 297 -2.08 -17.81 -3.19
CA VAL A 297 -3.08 -17.34 -2.22
C VAL A 297 -3.68 -16.04 -2.72
N PRO A 298 -4.97 -16.03 -3.12
CA PRO A 298 -5.63 -14.81 -3.55
C PRO A 298 -5.81 -13.88 -2.35
N SER A 299 -5.05 -12.79 -2.29
CA SER A 299 -5.33 -11.66 -1.41
C SER A 299 -6.38 -10.76 -2.02
N PHE A 300 -7.17 -10.07 -1.19
CA PHE A 300 -8.22 -9.15 -1.65
C PHE A 300 -7.65 -8.04 -2.54
N GLY A 301 -6.58 -7.38 -2.09
CA GLY A 301 -5.96 -6.31 -2.87
C GLY A 301 -4.53 -6.03 -2.44
N TYR A 302 -3.87 -5.24 -3.26
CA TYR A 302 -2.50 -4.75 -3.04
C TYR A 302 -2.40 -3.28 -3.43
N THR A 303 -1.45 -2.59 -2.82
CA THR A 303 -1.01 -1.27 -3.27
C THR A 303 0.37 -1.41 -3.89
N TYR A 304 0.45 -1.32 -5.21
CA TYR A 304 1.73 -1.30 -5.91
C TYR A 304 2.39 0.06 -5.74
N ARG A 305 3.65 0.06 -5.35
CA ARG A 305 4.47 1.27 -5.21
C ARG A 305 5.80 1.08 -5.91
N LEU A 306 6.24 2.08 -6.64
CA LEU A 306 7.55 2.05 -7.29
C LEU A 306 8.66 2.04 -6.24
N ASN A 307 9.70 1.22 -6.48
CA ASN A 307 10.85 1.14 -5.58
C ASN A 307 11.51 2.53 -5.41
N GLY A 308 11.82 2.89 -4.16
CA GLY A 308 12.44 4.17 -3.81
C GLY A 308 11.45 5.31 -3.55
N TYR A 309 10.14 5.06 -3.61
CA TYR A 309 9.09 6.03 -3.29
C TYR A 309 8.47 5.74 -1.91
N PRO A 310 7.92 6.74 -1.18
CA PRO A 310 7.84 8.16 -1.54
C PRO A 310 9.22 8.83 -1.58
N LEU A 311 9.35 9.81 -2.44
CA LEU A 311 10.58 10.53 -2.73
C LEU A 311 10.41 12.00 -2.38
N VAL A 312 11.33 12.54 -1.59
CA VAL A 312 11.49 14.01 -1.42
C VAL A 312 12.58 14.47 -2.36
N GLU A 313 12.25 15.37 -3.27
CA GLU A 313 13.22 15.96 -4.18
C GLU A 313 14.02 17.05 -3.43
N GLN A 314 15.15 17.46 -4.00
CA GLN A 314 15.95 18.53 -3.39
C GLN A 314 15.12 19.82 -3.29
N PRO A 315 15.03 20.44 -2.10
CA PRO A 315 14.36 21.71 -1.94
C PRO A 315 14.97 22.79 -2.83
N TYR A 316 14.14 23.66 -3.35
CA TYR A 316 14.58 24.78 -4.15
C TYR A 316 13.94 26.09 -3.69
N GLU A 317 14.62 27.21 -4.00
CA GLU A 317 14.17 28.55 -3.67
C GLU A 317 13.26 29.10 -4.78
N ASP A 318 12.05 29.47 -4.43
CA ASP A 318 11.20 30.30 -5.27
C ASP A 318 11.39 31.78 -4.87
N ARG A 319 12.15 32.50 -5.68
CA ARG A 319 12.44 33.92 -5.45
C ARG A 319 11.25 34.85 -5.60
N ASN A 320 10.26 34.41 -6.40
CA ASN A 320 9.04 35.20 -6.63
C ASN A 320 8.11 35.10 -5.42
N ALA A 321 7.96 33.89 -4.88
CA ALA A 321 7.17 33.60 -3.66
C ALA A 321 7.97 33.83 -2.36
N LYS A 322 9.28 34.17 -2.43
CA LYS A 322 10.19 34.28 -1.27
C LYS A 322 10.06 33.10 -0.30
N SER A 323 10.13 31.91 -0.85
CA SER A 323 9.82 30.70 -0.12
C SER A 323 10.75 29.55 -0.50
N TRP A 324 10.98 28.64 0.43
CA TRP A 324 11.51 27.32 0.12
C TRP A 324 10.39 26.37 -0.30
N ILE A 325 10.63 25.63 -1.37
CA ILE A 325 9.71 24.62 -1.90
C ILE A 325 10.27 23.23 -1.63
N TYR A 326 9.44 22.36 -1.04
CA TYR A 326 9.77 20.98 -0.69
C TYR A 326 8.89 20.03 -1.49
N PRO A 327 9.34 19.56 -2.66
CA PRO A 327 8.55 18.65 -3.49
C PRO A 327 8.56 17.23 -2.91
N VAL A 328 7.39 16.59 -2.85
CA VAL A 328 7.22 15.20 -2.47
C VAL A 328 6.45 14.49 -3.56
N THR A 329 6.98 13.37 -4.03
CA THR A 329 6.36 12.55 -5.06
C THR A 329 6.18 11.12 -4.57
N ASP A 330 5.02 10.52 -4.79
CA ASP A 330 4.77 9.10 -4.59
C ASP A 330 4.18 8.48 -5.86
N GLU A 331 4.62 7.29 -6.22
CA GLU A 331 4.12 6.56 -7.39
C GLU A 331 3.46 5.27 -6.91
N VAL A 332 2.13 5.30 -6.82
CA VAL A 332 1.34 4.23 -6.25
C VAL A 332 0.08 3.93 -7.07
N SER A 333 -0.41 2.72 -6.95
CA SER A 333 -1.73 2.34 -7.47
C SER A 333 -2.31 1.23 -6.59
N PRO A 334 -3.40 1.51 -5.86
CA PRO A 334 -4.15 0.48 -5.17
C PRO A 334 -5.00 -0.30 -6.18
N VAL A 335 -4.99 -1.64 -6.07
CA VAL A 335 -5.75 -2.51 -6.96
C VAL A 335 -6.38 -3.67 -6.21
N ILE A 336 -7.53 -4.15 -6.69
CA ILE A 336 -8.14 -5.39 -6.21
C ILE A 336 -7.56 -6.54 -7.04
N ALA A 337 -6.80 -7.41 -6.39
CA ALA A 337 -6.19 -8.58 -7.02
C ALA A 337 -7.13 -9.79 -7.03
N GLY A 338 -7.89 -9.98 -5.95
CA GLY A 338 -8.85 -11.07 -5.81
C GLY A 338 -10.20 -10.59 -5.31
N ASN A 339 -11.10 -10.23 -6.21
CA ASN A 339 -12.44 -9.74 -5.85
C ASN A 339 -13.30 -10.79 -5.13
N THR A 340 -12.98 -12.08 -5.25
CA THR A 340 -13.62 -13.19 -4.54
C THR A 340 -13.12 -13.36 -3.12
N ALA A 341 -11.95 -12.79 -2.80
CA ALA A 341 -11.35 -12.83 -1.46
C ALA A 341 -11.89 -11.73 -0.54
N GLY A 342 -12.79 -10.88 -1.04
CA GLY A 342 -13.45 -9.84 -0.29
C GLY A 342 -14.96 -9.99 -0.26
N TYR A 343 -15.59 -9.37 0.76
CA TYR A 343 -17.04 -9.25 0.91
C TYR A 343 -17.40 -7.85 1.41
N LEU A 344 -18.40 -7.25 0.80
CA LEU A 344 -18.86 -5.91 1.14
C LEU A 344 -20.25 -5.96 1.79
N ILE A 345 -20.38 -5.38 2.97
CA ILE A 345 -21.67 -5.06 3.59
C ILE A 345 -21.86 -3.55 3.49
N SER A 346 -22.81 -3.14 2.65
CA SER A 346 -23.15 -1.75 2.42
C SER A 346 -24.27 -1.31 3.35
N ALA A 347 -24.31 -0.02 3.72
CA ALA A 347 -25.30 0.57 4.60
C ALA A 347 -25.48 -0.23 5.90
N ALA A 348 -24.35 -0.63 6.51
CA ALA A 348 -24.35 -1.42 7.74
C ALA A 348 -25.08 -0.71 8.89
N VAL A 349 -25.13 0.62 8.86
CA VAL A 349 -25.87 1.49 9.82
C VAL A 349 -26.69 2.52 9.06
N ALA A 350 -27.74 3.04 9.73
CA ALA A 350 -28.65 4.04 9.19
C ALA A 350 -27.99 5.42 8.96
#